data_0e0fd0b6e2d5c30f06baf0c4559d5ff2
#
_entry.id   0e0fd0b6e2d5c30f06baf0c4559d5ff2
#
_cell.length_a   1.000
_cell.length_b   1.000
_cell.length_c   1.000
_cell.angle_alpha   90.00
_cell.angle_beta   90.00
_cell.angle_gamma   90.00
#
_symmetry.space_group_name_H-M   'P 1'
#
loop_
_entity.id
_entity.type
_entity.pdbx_description
1 polymer ?
#
loop_
_entity_poly.entity_id
_entity_poly.type
_entity_poly.pdbx_seq_one_letter_code
_entity_poly.pdbx_strand_id
1 'polypeptide(L)'
;MKKILLGLITIFTFSTVFAHGSAHLFDDASFDEDVVSIYDLDTNLNGFQDDTFKISPNPSKNKLNIKLPKASENMTLEVFDVLGKRIHKSTITQLSASVDVSNWKTGVYLVKVSTENESQTKRFIKQ
;
A
#
# COMPACT_ATOMS: atom_id res chain seq x y z
N MET A 1 44.27 -10.37 -38.91
CA MET A 1 44.88 -10.14 -37.59
C MET A 1 43.80 -10.47 -36.53
N LYS A 2 43.91 -11.64 -35.93
CA LYS A 2 42.96 -12.13 -34.94
C LYS A 2 43.44 -11.70 -33.55
N LYS A 3 42.69 -10.84 -32.84
CA LYS A 3 42.95 -10.50 -31.44
C LYS A 3 42.22 -11.50 -30.53
N ILE A 4 43.02 -12.31 -29.86
CA ILE A 4 42.60 -13.26 -28.85
C ILE A 4 42.43 -12.48 -27.54
N LEU A 5 41.17 -12.40 -27.02
CA LEU A 5 40.88 -11.81 -25.71
C LEU A 5 40.93 -12.92 -24.68
N LEU A 6 41.96 -12.90 -23.85
CA LEU A 6 42.16 -13.85 -22.75
C LEU A 6 41.25 -13.48 -21.58
N GLY A 7 40.23 -14.30 -21.33
CA GLY A 7 39.35 -14.13 -20.19
C GLY A 7 39.98 -14.63 -18.89
N LEU A 8 40.10 -13.73 -17.92
CA LEU A 8 40.62 -14.00 -16.58
C LEU A 8 39.53 -14.59 -15.71
N ILE A 9 39.61 -15.91 -15.44
CA ILE A 9 38.74 -16.63 -14.53
C ILE A 9 39.29 -16.45 -13.12
N THR A 10 38.61 -15.65 -12.30
CA THR A 10 38.91 -15.56 -10.87
C THR A 10 38.09 -16.64 -10.12
N ILE A 11 38.82 -17.62 -9.61
CA ILE A 11 38.29 -18.69 -8.75
C ILE A 11 38.16 -18.12 -7.35
N PHE A 12 36.88 -17.95 -6.90
CA PHE A 12 36.58 -17.61 -5.52
C PHE A 12 36.59 -18.89 -4.67
N THR A 13 37.61 -19.11 -3.86
CA THR A 13 37.66 -20.18 -2.88
C THR A 13 36.85 -19.78 -1.63
N PHE A 14 35.75 -20.46 -1.42
CA PHE A 14 34.95 -20.34 -0.20
C PHE A 14 35.64 -21.12 0.91
N SER A 15 36.22 -20.42 1.89
CA SER A 15 36.75 -21.00 3.12
C SER A 15 35.61 -21.18 4.11
N THR A 16 35.22 -22.44 4.38
CA THR A 16 34.28 -22.79 5.44
C THR A 16 35.03 -22.87 6.78
N VAL A 17 34.81 -21.86 7.62
CA VAL A 17 35.25 -21.91 9.01
C VAL A 17 34.22 -22.70 9.83
N PHE A 18 34.56 -23.94 10.25
CA PHE A 18 33.81 -24.68 11.23
C PHE A 18 34.15 -24.12 12.62
N ALA A 19 33.26 -23.36 13.21
CA ALA A 19 33.33 -22.99 14.61
C ALA A 19 32.70 -24.11 15.44
N HIS A 20 33.50 -24.84 16.19
CA HIS A 20 33.07 -25.72 17.27
C HIS A 20 32.62 -24.83 18.44
N GLY A 21 31.31 -24.64 18.58
CA GLY A 21 30.72 -24.01 19.75
C GLY A 21 30.28 -25.07 20.76
N SER A 22 30.92 -25.03 21.93
CA SER A 22 30.61 -25.86 23.10
C SER A 22 29.14 -25.71 23.50
N ALA A 23 28.46 -26.85 23.69
CA ALA A 23 27.14 -26.89 24.31
C ALA A 23 27.25 -26.46 25.77
N HIS A 24 26.81 -25.23 26.09
CA HIS A 24 26.46 -24.86 27.44
C HIS A 24 25.03 -25.32 27.70
N LEU A 25 24.88 -26.27 28.59
CA LEU A 25 23.65 -26.62 29.25
C LEU A 25 23.17 -25.38 30.01
N PHE A 26 22.11 -24.74 29.55
CA PHE A 26 21.39 -23.75 30.34
C PHE A 26 20.42 -24.51 31.24
N ASP A 27 20.78 -24.58 32.52
CA ASP A 27 19.91 -24.88 33.63
C ASP A 27 18.70 -23.93 33.60
N ASP A 28 17.54 -24.56 33.71
CA ASP A 28 16.30 -24.15 34.32
C ASP A 28 16.12 -22.63 34.52
N ALA A 29 15.77 -21.93 33.45
CA ALA A 29 15.10 -20.64 33.56
C ALA A 29 13.61 -20.90 33.45
N SER A 30 12.92 -20.84 34.59
CA SER A 30 11.47 -20.69 34.66
C SER A 30 11.04 -19.58 33.73
N PHE A 31 10.41 -19.95 32.62
CA PHE A 31 9.67 -19.02 31.79
C PHE A 31 8.42 -18.61 32.58
N ASP A 32 8.51 -17.48 33.28
CA ASP A 32 7.34 -16.74 33.66
C ASP A 32 6.62 -16.42 32.35
N GLU A 33 5.49 -17.07 32.15
CA GLU A 33 4.55 -16.81 31.07
C GLU A 33 3.93 -15.40 31.25
N ASP A 34 4.72 -14.35 31.09
CA ASP A 34 4.19 -13.10 30.62
C ASP A 34 3.92 -13.24 29.12
N VAL A 35 2.87 -13.98 28.83
CA VAL A 35 2.24 -13.95 27.51
C VAL A 35 1.69 -12.52 27.37
N VAL A 36 2.59 -11.60 26.98
CA VAL A 36 2.16 -10.32 26.44
C VAL A 36 1.31 -10.68 25.23
N SER A 37 0.00 -10.61 25.43
CA SER A 37 -0.94 -10.98 24.40
C SER A 37 -0.69 -10.03 23.22
N ILE A 38 -0.29 -10.63 22.11
CA ILE A 38 -0.03 -9.95 20.83
C ILE A 38 -1.28 -9.19 20.31
N TYR A 39 -2.40 -9.31 21.02
CA TYR A 39 -3.67 -8.66 20.74
C TYR A 39 -3.73 -7.18 21.14
N ASP A 40 -2.79 -6.69 21.96
CA ASP A 40 -2.72 -5.27 22.36
C ASP A 40 -1.90 -4.41 21.40
N LEU A 41 -1.29 -4.98 20.35
CA LEU A 41 -0.55 -4.21 19.34
C LEU A 41 -1.46 -3.48 18.35
N ASP A 42 -2.75 -3.84 18.28
CA ASP A 42 -3.69 -3.22 17.32
C ASP A 42 -4.26 -1.87 17.78
N THR A 43 -4.08 -1.47 19.03
CA THR A 43 -4.69 -0.25 19.55
C THR A 43 -3.81 1.00 19.46
N ASN A 44 -2.52 0.85 19.10
CA ASN A 44 -1.60 2.00 19.08
C ASN A 44 -1.07 2.37 17.68
N LEU A 45 -1.57 1.75 16.61
CA LEU A 45 -1.28 2.14 15.23
C LEU A 45 -2.12 3.34 14.75
N ASN A 46 -3.01 3.88 15.59
CA ASN A 46 -3.78 5.08 15.29
C ASN A 46 -2.96 6.39 15.28
N GLY A 47 -1.65 6.31 15.52
CA GLY A 47 -0.75 7.46 15.45
C GLY A 47 -0.23 7.79 14.06
N PHE A 48 -0.36 6.89 13.09
CA PHE A 48 -0.11 7.22 11.70
C PHE A 48 -1.37 7.83 11.11
N GLN A 49 -1.44 9.13 11.11
CA GLN A 49 -2.48 9.86 10.39
C GLN A 49 -2.35 9.47 8.91
N ASP A 50 -3.28 8.63 8.44
CA ASP A 50 -3.34 8.24 7.03
C ASP A 50 -3.72 9.47 6.21
N ASP A 51 -2.72 10.17 5.69
CA ASP A 51 -2.89 11.35 4.85
C ASP A 51 -3.52 11.03 3.49
N THR A 52 -3.96 9.79 3.30
CA THR A 52 -4.61 9.38 2.06
C THR A 52 -6.13 9.46 2.15
N PHE A 53 -6.79 9.75 1.02
CA PHE A 53 -8.25 9.73 0.97
C PHE A 53 -8.79 8.30 1.15
N LYS A 54 -10.02 8.18 1.65
CA LYS A 54 -10.70 6.90 1.86
C LYS A 54 -11.91 6.76 0.94
N ILE A 55 -12.15 5.53 0.49
CA ILE A 55 -13.33 5.15 -0.30
C ILE A 55 -14.16 4.19 0.53
N SER A 56 -15.49 4.48 0.68
CA SER A 56 -16.41 3.58 1.38
C SER A 56 -17.85 3.76 0.89
N PRO A 57 -18.64 2.68 0.77
CA PRO A 57 -18.18 1.30 0.80
C PRO A 57 -17.38 0.94 -0.46
N ASN A 58 -16.49 -0.05 -0.33
CA ASN A 58 -15.75 -0.61 -1.46
C ASN A 58 -15.59 -2.13 -1.25
N PRO A 59 -16.28 -2.97 -2.00
CA PRO A 59 -17.10 -2.70 -3.20
C PRO A 59 -18.41 -1.96 -2.95
N SER A 60 -18.96 -1.35 -4.02
CA SER A 60 -20.25 -0.67 -3.99
C SER A 60 -21.07 -0.83 -5.27
N LYS A 61 -22.40 -0.76 -5.13
CA LYS A 61 -23.34 -0.86 -6.26
C LYS A 61 -23.73 0.50 -6.84
N ASN A 62 -24.02 1.48 -5.98
CA ASN A 62 -24.70 2.69 -6.43
C ASN A 62 -23.91 3.97 -6.15
N LYS A 63 -23.05 3.98 -5.15
CA LYS A 63 -22.36 5.19 -4.71
C LYS A 63 -20.88 4.97 -4.52
N LEU A 64 -20.08 5.91 -4.98
CA LEU A 64 -18.67 6.05 -4.67
C LEU A 64 -18.53 7.23 -3.70
N ASN A 65 -18.34 6.95 -2.42
CA ASN A 65 -18.10 7.98 -1.43
C ASN A 65 -16.60 8.10 -1.16
N ILE A 66 -16.12 9.32 -1.14
CA ILE A 66 -14.72 9.67 -0.91
C ILE A 66 -14.66 10.56 0.32
N LYS A 67 -13.79 10.22 1.23
CA LYS A 67 -13.47 11.03 2.42
C LYS A 67 -12.01 11.44 2.35
N LEU A 68 -11.76 12.73 2.44
CA LEU A 68 -10.44 13.33 2.40
C LEU A 68 -9.90 13.55 3.82
N PRO A 69 -8.60 13.39 4.07
CA PRO A 69 -7.99 13.61 5.38
C PRO A 69 -7.96 15.09 5.74
N LYS A 70 -7.79 15.95 4.74
CA LYS A 70 -7.75 17.42 4.88
C LYS A 70 -8.44 18.09 3.71
N ALA A 71 -9.02 19.25 3.95
CA ALA A 71 -9.52 20.11 2.88
C ALA A 71 -8.35 20.80 2.19
N SER A 72 -8.41 20.91 0.88
CA SER A 72 -7.53 21.74 0.08
C SER A 72 -8.36 22.44 -0.98
N GLU A 73 -7.95 23.62 -1.36
CA GLU A 73 -8.58 24.33 -2.47
C GLU A 73 -8.27 23.60 -3.78
N ASN A 74 -9.22 23.63 -4.71
CA ASN A 74 -9.05 23.14 -6.08
C ASN A 74 -8.68 21.64 -6.21
N MET A 75 -9.22 20.77 -5.34
CA MET A 75 -9.05 19.34 -5.55
C MET A 75 -9.87 18.83 -6.72
N THR A 76 -9.25 18.06 -7.59
CA THR A 76 -9.90 17.41 -8.72
C THR A 76 -10.05 15.92 -8.45
N LEU A 77 -11.27 15.43 -8.60
CA LEU A 77 -11.60 14.00 -8.64
C LEU A 77 -11.69 13.53 -10.07
N GLU A 78 -10.96 12.54 -10.43
CA GLU A 78 -11.05 11.85 -11.72
C GLU A 78 -11.23 10.35 -11.49
N VAL A 79 -12.07 9.71 -12.32
CA VAL A 79 -12.23 8.26 -12.28
C VAL A 79 -12.00 7.69 -13.67
N PHE A 80 -11.20 6.62 -13.72
CA PHE A 80 -10.81 5.96 -14.96
C PHE A 80 -11.22 4.49 -14.91
N ASP A 81 -11.58 3.93 -16.05
CA ASP A 81 -11.68 2.48 -16.20
C ASP A 81 -10.28 1.84 -16.32
N VAL A 82 -10.24 0.50 -16.35
CA VAL A 82 -8.98 -0.25 -16.45
C VAL A 82 -8.25 -0.04 -17.79
N LEU A 83 -8.90 0.50 -18.80
CA LEU A 83 -8.30 0.84 -20.09
C LEU A 83 -7.74 2.26 -20.12
N GLY A 84 -7.87 2.99 -19.01
CA GLY A 84 -7.40 4.36 -18.88
C GLY A 84 -8.36 5.41 -19.42
N LYS A 85 -9.59 5.03 -19.79
CA LYS A 85 -10.61 6.00 -20.22
C LYS A 85 -11.18 6.69 -18.99
N ARG A 86 -11.19 8.03 -19.00
CA ARG A 86 -11.81 8.82 -17.94
C ARG A 86 -13.34 8.76 -18.03
N ILE A 87 -13.96 8.25 -16.97
CA ILE A 87 -15.40 8.06 -16.84
C ILE A 87 -16.06 9.25 -16.13
N HIS A 88 -15.35 9.85 -15.17
CA HIS A 88 -15.87 10.94 -14.36
C HIS A 88 -14.78 11.97 -14.05
N LYS A 89 -15.17 13.25 -13.98
CA LYS A 89 -14.33 14.35 -13.50
C LYS A 89 -15.19 15.37 -12.76
N SER A 90 -14.79 15.75 -11.57
CA SER A 90 -15.43 16.81 -10.77
C SER A 90 -14.42 17.50 -9.87
N THR A 91 -14.76 18.69 -9.41
CA THR A 91 -13.99 19.40 -8.38
C THR A 91 -14.56 19.07 -7.01
N ILE A 92 -13.68 18.83 -6.04
CA ILE A 92 -14.05 18.61 -4.65
C ILE A 92 -13.66 19.86 -3.85
N THR A 93 -14.64 20.45 -3.16
CA THR A 93 -14.44 21.63 -2.30
C THR A 93 -14.65 21.32 -0.82
N GLN A 94 -15.08 20.09 -0.50
CA GLN A 94 -15.39 19.65 0.85
C GLN A 94 -14.58 18.42 1.23
N LEU A 95 -14.54 18.10 2.54
CA LEU A 95 -13.86 16.90 3.05
C LEU A 95 -14.49 15.58 2.60
N SER A 96 -15.65 15.61 1.99
CA SER A 96 -16.33 14.43 1.46
C SER A 96 -16.98 14.73 0.11
N ALA A 97 -16.94 13.74 -0.76
CA ALA A 97 -17.62 13.76 -2.05
C ALA A 97 -18.35 12.44 -2.28
N SER A 98 -19.48 12.50 -2.96
CA SER A 98 -20.26 11.32 -3.35
C SER A 98 -20.56 11.40 -4.84
N VAL A 99 -20.28 10.29 -5.54
CA VAL A 99 -20.56 10.14 -6.98
C VAL A 99 -21.56 9.01 -7.15
N ASP A 100 -22.62 9.26 -7.92
CA ASP A 100 -23.56 8.21 -8.33
C ASP A 100 -22.91 7.36 -9.41
N VAL A 101 -22.76 6.07 -9.13
CA VAL A 101 -22.14 5.08 -10.01
C VAL A 101 -23.14 4.01 -10.47
N SER A 102 -24.44 4.22 -10.21
CA SER A 102 -25.50 3.24 -10.50
C SER A 102 -25.51 2.81 -11.97
N ASN A 103 -25.23 3.74 -12.87
CA ASN A 103 -25.22 3.51 -14.32
C ASN A 103 -23.85 3.03 -14.87
N TRP A 104 -22.85 2.85 -14.00
CA TRP A 104 -21.56 2.34 -14.43
C TRP A 104 -21.59 0.82 -14.56
N LYS A 105 -20.78 0.31 -15.48
CA LYS A 105 -20.63 -1.13 -15.65
C LYS A 105 -19.93 -1.73 -14.41
N THR A 106 -20.32 -2.95 -14.05
CA THR A 106 -19.61 -3.73 -13.03
C THR A 106 -18.15 -3.90 -13.44
N GLY A 107 -17.24 -3.67 -12.50
CA GLY A 107 -15.81 -3.76 -12.79
C GLY A 107 -14.95 -2.96 -11.83
N VAL A 108 -13.68 -2.84 -12.19
CA VAL A 108 -12.66 -2.11 -11.42
C VAL A 108 -12.43 -0.74 -12.05
N TYR A 109 -12.34 0.27 -11.19
CA TYR A 109 -12.07 1.65 -11.56
C TYR A 109 -10.91 2.20 -10.73
N LEU A 110 -10.19 3.15 -11.29
CA LEU A 110 -9.14 3.90 -10.61
C LEU A 110 -9.65 5.28 -10.28
N VAL A 111 -9.70 5.59 -9.00
CA VAL A 111 -10.14 6.87 -8.45
C VAL A 111 -8.90 7.68 -8.11
N LYS A 112 -8.73 8.80 -8.80
CA LYS A 112 -7.61 9.72 -8.63
C LYS A 112 -8.11 11.02 -8.02
N VAL A 113 -7.49 11.43 -6.93
CA VAL A 113 -7.67 12.77 -6.34
C VAL A 113 -6.37 13.53 -6.50
N SER A 114 -6.45 14.73 -7.07
CA SER A 114 -5.29 15.58 -7.35
C SER A 114 -5.50 16.97 -6.76
N THR A 115 -4.43 17.52 -6.19
CA THR A 115 -4.26 18.95 -5.88
C THR A 115 -3.24 19.54 -6.85
N GLU A 116 -2.84 20.78 -6.66
CA GLU A 116 -1.77 21.41 -7.47
C GLU A 116 -0.41 20.69 -7.30
N ASN A 117 -0.15 20.14 -6.12
CA ASN A 117 1.16 19.60 -5.76
C ASN A 117 1.21 18.08 -5.66
N GLU A 118 0.06 17.43 -5.44
CA GLU A 118 -0.02 16.00 -5.14
C GLU A 118 -1.12 15.32 -5.93
N SER A 119 -0.93 14.03 -6.19
CA SER A 119 -2.02 13.18 -6.67
C SER A 119 -1.97 11.81 -5.99
N GLN A 120 -3.14 11.30 -5.65
CA GLN A 120 -3.30 9.98 -5.03
C GLN A 120 -4.30 9.18 -5.84
N THR A 121 -4.07 7.87 -5.96
CA THR A 121 -4.95 6.97 -6.70
C THR A 121 -5.31 5.76 -5.86
N LYS A 122 -6.60 5.41 -5.82
CA LYS A 122 -7.10 4.20 -5.16
C LYS A 122 -8.02 3.41 -6.08
N ARG A 123 -8.08 2.10 -5.84
CA ARG A 123 -8.95 1.18 -6.57
C ARG A 123 -10.37 1.21 -5.98
N PHE A 124 -11.36 1.28 -6.85
CA PHE A 124 -12.78 1.12 -6.53
C PHE A 124 -13.37 -0.06 -7.30
N ILE A 125 -14.20 -0.85 -6.65
CA ILE A 125 -14.88 -2.02 -7.23
C ILE A 125 -16.37 -1.72 -7.30
N LYS A 126 -16.89 -1.63 -8.53
CA LYS A 126 -18.32 -1.50 -8.83
C LYS A 126 -18.93 -2.89 -8.96
N GLN A 127 -19.97 -3.15 -8.19
CA GLN A 127 -20.81 -4.35 -8.28
C GLN A 127 -22.10 -4.10 -9.07
#